data_3d6073168041b58e0a9062b8fa3b80e8
#
_entry.id   3d6073168041b58e0a9062b8fa3b80e8
#
_cell.length_a   1.000
_cell.length_b   1.000
_cell.length_c   1.000
_cell.angle_alpha   90.00
_cell.angle_beta   90.00
_cell.angle_gamma   90.00
#
_symmetry.space_group_name_H-M   'P 1'
#
loop_
_entity.id
_entity.type
_entity.pdbx_description
1 polymer ?
#
loop_
_entity_poly.entity_id
_entity_poly.type
_entity_poly.pdbx_seq_one_letter_code
_entity_poly.pdbx_strand_id
1 'polypeptide(L)'
;MGNLNIATDNDCINIVPVHFTYVTATTSKGNANATFGVLKDIIDGKVGTVMTNGADKAGKVRIDSAIGLNEFYSDRNGTEELVSVKRNEGGFVHITNTLAPDEKTHNTFTADMLITSVTQIDGDEEKGTKDKAIVRGCIFDFRKAILPVEFSVTNGRGMDYFLGLGASTKEPVFTKVWGRQISQTTMDKTIEESAWGETLVRETPRTRRDWVITGSNPEPYVWDEEGSITAAELTEAMADRETYLASIKKRQDEYKASKAAAAAVPPAATQEKGTFVF
;
A
#
# COMPACT_ATOMS: atom_id res chain seq x y z
N MET A 1 14.91 0.92 -7.05
CA MET A 1 13.59 0.53 -6.50
C MET A 1 13.79 -0.22 -5.21
N GLY A 2 13.03 0.07 -4.17
CA GLY A 2 13.09 -0.63 -2.91
C GLY A 2 11.97 -0.24 -1.97
N ASN A 3 11.83 -1.03 -0.89
CA ASN A 3 10.93 -0.71 0.20
C ASN A 3 11.75 -0.37 1.45
N LEU A 4 11.34 0.68 2.14
CA LEU A 4 11.76 0.95 3.50
C LEU A 4 10.65 0.47 4.44
N ASN A 5 10.95 -0.52 5.25
CA ASN A 5 10.00 -1.08 6.21
C ASN A 5 10.13 -0.35 7.54
N ILE A 6 9.04 0.27 7.99
CA ILE A 6 8.99 1.09 9.19
C ILE A 6 8.18 0.39 10.27
N ALA A 7 8.81 0.10 11.42
CA ALA A 7 8.08 -0.28 12.61
C ALA A 7 7.39 0.97 13.19
N THR A 8 6.09 0.87 13.44
CA THR A 8 5.27 2.00 13.89
C THR A 8 4.73 1.82 15.31
N ASP A 9 5.13 0.75 15.96
CA ASP A 9 4.86 0.42 17.35
C ASP A 9 6.17 0.03 18.07
N ASN A 10 6.19 0.07 19.39
CA ASN A 10 7.38 -0.26 20.20
C ASN A 10 7.74 -1.74 20.13
N ASP A 11 6.75 -2.61 19.92
CA ASP A 11 6.97 -4.06 19.80
C ASP A 11 7.46 -4.47 18.40
N CYS A 12 7.55 -3.54 17.46
CA CYS A 12 7.96 -3.76 16.07
C CYS A 12 7.10 -4.83 15.34
N ILE A 13 5.82 -4.94 15.69
CA ILE A 13 4.86 -5.88 15.10
C ILE A 13 4.14 -5.24 13.91
N ASN A 14 3.79 -3.95 14.05
CA ASN A 14 3.14 -3.20 12.98
C ASN A 14 4.18 -2.59 12.03
N ILE A 15 4.46 -3.28 10.94
CA ILE A 15 5.47 -2.87 9.96
C ILE A 15 4.80 -2.33 8.70
N VAL A 16 4.99 -1.04 8.46
CA VAL A 16 4.45 -0.33 7.30
C VAL A 16 5.53 -0.20 6.23
N PRO A 17 5.37 -0.83 5.06
CA PRO A 17 6.29 -0.65 3.95
C PRO A 17 6.02 0.67 3.21
N VAL A 18 7.09 1.41 2.90
CA VAL A 18 7.05 2.59 2.03
C VAL A 18 7.89 2.28 0.79
N HIS A 19 7.28 2.40 -0.39
CA HIS A 19 7.90 2.05 -1.66
C HIS A 19 8.58 3.25 -2.30
N PHE A 20 9.84 3.10 -2.69
CA PHE A 20 10.61 4.10 -3.43
C PHE A 20 10.94 3.57 -4.81
N THR A 21 10.40 4.19 -5.86
CA THR A 21 10.65 3.78 -7.24
C THR A 21 11.98 4.28 -7.75
N TYR A 22 12.21 5.59 -7.65
CA TYR A 22 13.43 6.24 -8.11
C TYR A 22 13.66 7.53 -7.32
N VAL A 23 14.82 7.63 -6.68
CA VAL A 23 15.22 8.82 -5.91
C VAL A 23 16.56 9.28 -6.44
N THR A 24 16.62 10.49 -7.01
CA THR A 24 17.84 11.09 -7.55
C THR A 24 18.67 11.76 -6.47
N ALA A 25 19.98 11.80 -6.63
CA ALA A 25 20.88 12.50 -5.72
C ALA A 25 20.65 14.02 -5.70
N THR A 26 20.14 14.55 -6.81
CA THR A 26 19.82 15.98 -6.97
C THR A 26 18.36 16.17 -7.34
N THR A 27 17.77 17.26 -6.88
CA THR A 27 16.41 17.68 -7.26
C THR A 27 16.40 18.23 -8.68
N SER A 28 15.23 18.43 -9.27
CA SER A 28 15.07 19.08 -10.58
C SER A 28 15.66 20.50 -10.66
N LYS A 29 15.84 21.15 -9.51
CA LYS A 29 16.46 22.47 -9.38
C LYS A 29 17.99 22.42 -9.18
N GLY A 30 18.61 21.21 -9.26
CA GLY A 30 20.05 21.01 -9.08
C GLY A 30 20.53 20.97 -7.62
N ASN A 31 19.66 21.13 -6.64
CA ASN A 31 20.03 21.06 -5.22
C ASN A 31 20.17 19.60 -4.76
N ALA A 32 20.97 19.36 -3.72
CA ALA A 32 21.08 18.04 -3.08
C ALA A 32 19.70 17.57 -2.59
N ASN A 33 19.39 16.30 -2.87
CA ASN A 33 18.13 15.69 -2.43
C ASN A 33 18.32 15.06 -1.03
N ALA A 34 17.73 15.69 -0.01
CA ALA A 34 17.84 15.23 1.37
C ALA A 34 17.33 13.79 1.57
N THR A 35 16.22 13.43 0.90
CA THR A 35 15.68 12.05 0.95
C THR A 35 16.68 11.03 0.42
N PHE A 36 17.38 11.34 -0.69
CA PHE A 36 18.44 10.48 -1.23
C PHE A 36 19.57 10.29 -0.22
N GLY A 37 20.00 11.37 0.43
CA GLY A 37 21.04 11.32 1.46
C GLY A 37 20.68 10.40 2.62
N VAL A 38 19.47 10.55 3.17
CA VAL A 38 18.98 9.70 4.28
C VAL A 38 18.86 8.24 3.87
N LEU A 39 18.27 7.95 2.70
CA LEU A 39 18.14 6.57 2.20
C LEU A 39 19.53 5.94 1.97
N LYS A 40 20.47 6.70 1.43
CA LYS A 40 21.85 6.26 1.27
C LYS A 40 22.52 5.94 2.61
N ASP A 41 22.34 6.78 3.61
CA ASP A 41 22.92 6.57 4.95
C ASP A 41 22.32 5.34 5.65
N ILE A 42 21.04 5.04 5.42
CA ILE A 42 20.41 3.79 5.88
C ILE A 42 21.03 2.58 5.17
N ILE A 43 21.17 2.64 3.84
CA ILE A 43 21.73 1.54 3.02
C ILE A 43 23.21 1.30 3.37
N ASP A 44 23.96 2.36 3.58
CA ASP A 44 25.39 2.30 3.96
C ASP A 44 25.59 1.85 5.43
N GLY A 45 24.51 1.62 6.19
CA GLY A 45 24.57 1.18 7.60
C GLY A 45 24.98 2.26 8.61
N LYS A 46 24.99 3.54 8.21
CA LYS A 46 25.26 4.67 9.10
C LYS A 46 24.11 4.97 10.05
N VAL A 47 22.89 4.62 9.63
CA VAL A 47 21.68 4.66 10.44
C VAL A 47 21.32 3.23 10.82
N GLY A 48 21.36 2.92 12.13
CA GLY A 48 21.05 1.59 12.63
C GLY A 48 19.58 1.22 12.40
N THR A 49 19.32 -0.04 12.08
CA THR A 49 17.97 -0.58 11.92
C THR A 49 17.58 -1.45 13.12
N VAL A 50 16.29 -1.78 13.23
CA VAL A 50 15.84 -2.75 14.24
C VAL A 50 16.59 -4.07 14.14
N MET A 51 16.88 -4.53 12.92
CA MET A 51 17.61 -5.78 12.66
C MET A 51 19.07 -5.73 13.10
N THR A 52 19.72 -4.57 12.99
CA THR A 52 21.15 -4.43 13.30
C THR A 52 21.42 -3.97 14.73
N ASN A 53 20.55 -3.14 15.29
CA ASN A 53 20.80 -2.45 16.55
C ASN A 53 19.76 -2.74 17.64
N GLY A 54 18.67 -3.45 17.31
CA GLY A 54 17.52 -3.61 18.19
C GLY A 54 16.58 -2.38 18.17
N ALA A 55 15.37 -2.54 18.67
CA ALA A 55 14.32 -1.51 18.64
C ALA A 55 14.74 -0.20 19.35
N ASP A 56 15.39 -0.32 20.51
CA ASP A 56 15.78 0.84 21.34
C ASP A 56 16.83 1.75 20.68
N LYS A 57 17.72 1.16 19.86
CA LYS A 57 18.85 1.85 19.23
C LYS A 57 18.70 2.06 17.74
N ALA A 58 17.58 1.61 17.17
CA ALA A 58 17.28 1.84 15.76
C ALA A 58 17.10 3.33 15.48
N GLY A 59 17.53 3.76 14.30
CA GLY A 59 17.30 5.12 13.83
C GLY A 59 15.81 5.42 13.69
N LYS A 60 15.39 6.56 14.21
CA LYS A 60 14.01 7.03 14.11
C LYS A 60 13.84 7.89 12.87
N VAL A 61 12.81 7.62 12.10
CA VAL A 61 12.52 8.36 10.87
C VAL A 61 11.08 8.86 10.85
N ARG A 62 10.90 10.01 10.23
CA ARG A 62 9.60 10.51 9.80
C ARG A 62 9.53 10.43 8.29
N ILE A 63 8.43 9.88 7.76
CA ILE A 63 8.21 9.78 6.32
C ILE A 63 6.87 10.41 5.98
N ASP A 64 6.92 11.42 5.12
CA ASP A 64 5.73 12.02 4.53
C ASP A 64 5.52 11.36 3.16
N SER A 65 4.68 10.32 3.13
CA SER A 65 4.38 9.51 1.94
C SER A 65 2.97 9.77 1.41
N ALA A 66 2.73 9.46 0.15
CA ALA A 66 1.41 9.51 -0.45
C ALA A 66 0.78 8.11 -0.51
N ILE A 67 -0.54 8.06 -0.53
CA ILE A 67 -1.27 6.84 -0.88
C ILE A 67 -1.15 6.66 -2.39
N GLY A 68 -0.68 5.51 -2.83
CA GLY A 68 -0.58 5.14 -4.23
C GLY A 68 -1.15 3.76 -4.50
N LEU A 69 -1.26 3.40 -5.78
CA LEU A 69 -1.69 2.10 -6.24
C LEU A 69 -0.60 1.43 -7.06
N ASN A 70 -0.33 0.18 -6.76
CA ASN A 70 0.41 -0.69 -7.65
C ASN A 70 -0.59 -1.48 -8.50
N GLU A 71 -0.67 -1.17 -9.78
CA GLU A 71 -1.68 -1.71 -10.69
C GLU A 71 -1.03 -2.46 -11.84
N PHE A 72 -1.54 -3.66 -12.07
CA PHE A 72 -1.09 -4.53 -13.14
C PHE A 72 -2.19 -5.52 -13.51
N TYR A 73 -2.17 -6.02 -14.73
CA TYR A 73 -3.06 -7.11 -15.11
C TYR A 73 -2.42 -8.44 -14.77
N SER A 74 -3.18 -9.31 -14.12
CA SER A 74 -2.77 -10.67 -13.76
C SER A 74 -3.71 -11.68 -14.39
N ASP A 75 -3.12 -12.73 -14.93
CA ASP A 75 -3.88 -13.87 -15.46
C ASP A 75 -4.17 -14.83 -14.32
N ARG A 76 -5.44 -14.90 -13.94
CA ARG A 76 -5.93 -15.85 -12.94
C ARG A 76 -6.98 -16.75 -13.60
N ASN A 77 -6.74 -18.05 -13.59
CA ASN A 77 -7.65 -19.06 -14.13
C ASN A 77 -8.04 -18.81 -15.60
N GLY A 78 -7.13 -18.26 -16.42
CA GLY A 78 -7.36 -17.97 -17.83
C GLY A 78 -8.14 -16.68 -18.09
N THR A 79 -8.40 -15.89 -17.06
CA THR A 79 -9.03 -14.56 -17.18
C THR A 79 -8.04 -13.49 -16.75
N GLU A 80 -7.82 -12.50 -17.62
CA GLU A 80 -6.97 -11.37 -17.30
C GLU A 80 -7.75 -10.34 -16.48
N GLU A 81 -7.31 -10.10 -15.25
CA GLU A 81 -7.96 -9.19 -14.30
C GLU A 81 -6.99 -8.08 -13.88
N LEU A 82 -7.52 -6.85 -13.72
CA LEU A 82 -6.80 -5.75 -13.13
C LEU A 82 -6.62 -5.99 -11.63
N VAL A 83 -5.38 -6.07 -11.19
CA VAL A 83 -5.01 -6.13 -9.78
C VAL A 83 -4.56 -4.75 -9.35
N SER A 84 -5.18 -4.21 -8.31
CA SER A 84 -4.85 -2.92 -7.73
C SER A 84 -4.53 -3.11 -6.25
N VAL A 85 -3.29 -2.78 -5.85
CA VAL A 85 -2.81 -2.94 -4.48
C VAL A 85 -2.41 -1.59 -3.92
N LYS A 86 -3.06 -1.18 -2.83
CA LYS A 86 -2.68 0.05 -2.11
C LYS A 86 -1.27 -0.08 -1.54
N ARG A 87 -0.49 0.99 -1.67
CA ARG A 87 0.85 1.08 -1.08
C ARG A 87 1.15 2.52 -0.66
N ASN A 88 2.12 2.69 0.23
CA ASN A 88 2.70 4.00 0.49
C ASN A 88 3.75 4.28 -0.58
N GLU A 89 3.53 5.31 -1.37
CA GLU A 89 4.52 5.83 -2.31
C GLU A 89 5.49 6.73 -1.56
N GLY A 90 6.78 6.52 -1.79
CA GLY A 90 7.82 7.28 -1.16
C GLY A 90 7.70 8.78 -1.40
N GLY A 91 7.99 9.53 -0.36
CA GLY A 91 8.00 10.98 -0.33
C GLY A 91 9.25 11.49 0.34
N PHE A 92 9.10 12.37 1.33
CA PHE A 92 10.21 12.91 2.08
C PHE A 92 10.56 12.03 3.28
N VAL A 93 11.83 11.70 3.44
CA VAL A 93 12.36 10.94 4.58
C VAL A 93 13.26 11.84 5.40
N HIS A 94 12.98 11.90 6.70
CA HIS A 94 13.75 12.69 7.66
C HIS A 94 14.18 11.81 8.84
N ILE A 95 15.42 11.93 9.26
CA ILE A 95 15.87 11.37 10.54
C ILE A 95 15.34 12.28 11.64
N THR A 96 14.80 11.67 12.70
CA THR A 96 14.30 12.38 13.88
C THR A 96 14.89 11.79 15.15
N ASN A 97 15.01 12.60 16.18
CA ASN A 97 15.48 12.14 17.50
C ASN A 97 14.30 11.76 18.42
N THR A 98 13.09 12.18 18.09
CA THR A 98 11.91 11.97 18.93
C THR A 98 10.76 11.41 18.09
N LEU A 99 10.02 10.50 18.68
CA LEU A 99 8.73 10.01 18.15
C LEU A 99 7.60 10.68 18.92
N ALA A 100 6.43 10.80 18.28
CA ALA A 100 5.23 11.18 19.00
C ALA A 100 4.96 10.16 20.13
N PRO A 101 4.51 10.60 21.32
CA PRO A 101 4.33 9.69 22.46
C PRO A 101 3.19 8.67 22.26
N ASP A 102 2.20 9.00 21.45
CA ASP A 102 1.11 8.07 21.12
C ASP A 102 1.42 7.32 19.82
N GLU A 103 1.73 6.03 19.94
CA GLU A 103 1.99 5.12 18.81
C GLU A 103 0.87 5.10 17.77
N LYS A 104 -0.36 5.38 18.20
CA LYS A 104 -1.50 5.46 17.29
C LYS A 104 -1.37 6.58 16.25
N THR A 105 -0.45 7.50 16.44
CA THR A 105 -0.16 8.60 15.51
C THR A 105 1.00 8.34 14.55
N HIS A 106 1.70 7.20 14.69
CA HIS A 106 2.90 6.90 13.90
C HIS A 106 2.61 6.44 12.47
N ASN A 107 1.40 5.98 12.19
CA ASN A 107 1.02 5.36 10.91
C ASN A 107 -0.32 5.89 10.38
N THR A 108 -0.53 7.19 10.50
CA THR A 108 -1.77 7.85 10.10
C THR A 108 -1.81 8.17 8.62
N PHE A 109 -3.00 8.24 8.07
CA PHE A 109 -3.28 8.80 6.75
C PHE A 109 -4.44 9.77 6.81
N THR A 110 -4.49 10.67 5.84
CA THR A 110 -5.61 11.58 5.60
C THR A 110 -5.85 11.64 4.11
N ALA A 111 -7.11 11.62 3.69
CA ALA A 111 -7.48 11.71 2.28
C ALA A 111 -8.84 12.39 2.12
N ASP A 112 -8.97 13.15 1.04
CA ASP A 112 -10.27 13.59 0.54
C ASP A 112 -10.81 12.48 -0.37
N MET A 113 -11.96 11.91 -0.01
CA MET A 113 -12.49 10.70 -0.61
C MET A 113 -13.88 10.92 -1.19
N LEU A 114 -14.06 10.52 -2.44
CA LEU A 114 -15.36 10.37 -3.07
C LEU A 114 -15.86 8.96 -2.80
N ILE A 115 -16.84 8.82 -1.93
CA ILE A 115 -17.43 7.55 -1.50
C ILE A 115 -18.53 7.17 -2.47
N THR A 116 -18.47 5.95 -3.02
CA THR A 116 -19.44 5.43 -3.98
C THR A 116 -20.23 4.23 -3.44
N SER A 117 -19.77 3.61 -2.37
CA SER A 117 -20.53 2.57 -1.68
C SER A 117 -20.00 2.31 -0.28
N VAL A 118 -20.89 1.89 0.61
CA VAL A 118 -20.56 1.40 1.94
C VAL A 118 -21.24 0.05 2.13
N THR A 119 -20.48 -0.95 2.55
CA THR A 119 -20.99 -2.31 2.75
C THR A 119 -20.63 -2.80 4.15
N GLN A 120 -21.61 -3.20 4.93
CA GLN A 120 -21.37 -3.86 6.20
C GLN A 120 -20.95 -5.31 5.96
N ILE A 121 -19.99 -5.76 6.75
CA ILE A 121 -19.54 -7.16 6.82
C ILE A 121 -19.65 -7.57 8.26
N ASP A 122 -20.50 -8.55 8.53
CA ASP A 122 -20.68 -9.09 9.87
C ASP A 122 -19.43 -9.90 10.27
N GLY A 123 -19.09 -9.81 11.53
CA GLY A 123 -18.00 -10.57 12.11
C GLY A 123 -18.32 -12.06 12.16
N ASP A 124 -17.28 -12.84 12.35
CA ASP A 124 -17.36 -14.28 12.53
C ASP A 124 -16.67 -14.61 13.87
N GLU A 125 -17.46 -14.96 14.87
CA GLU A 125 -16.95 -15.26 16.21
C GLU A 125 -16.03 -16.47 16.23
N GLU A 126 -16.27 -17.48 15.36
CA GLU A 126 -15.44 -18.68 15.27
C GLU A 126 -14.05 -18.34 14.73
N LYS A 127 -13.96 -17.33 13.85
CA LYS A 127 -12.70 -16.82 13.30
C LYS A 127 -12.13 -15.63 14.07
N GLY A 128 -12.81 -15.19 15.14
CA GLY A 128 -12.40 -14.03 15.93
C GLY A 128 -12.41 -12.72 15.16
N THR A 129 -13.24 -12.61 14.12
CA THR A 129 -13.38 -11.37 13.34
C THR A 129 -14.54 -10.54 13.86
N LYS A 130 -14.38 -9.21 13.87
CA LYS A 130 -15.40 -8.26 14.32
C LYS A 130 -16.15 -7.69 13.14
N ASP A 131 -17.35 -7.20 13.38
CA ASP A 131 -18.12 -6.41 12.44
C ASP A 131 -17.29 -5.24 11.92
N LYS A 132 -17.46 -4.94 10.64
CA LYS A 132 -16.82 -3.80 9.98
C LYS A 132 -17.66 -3.30 8.81
N ALA A 133 -17.49 -2.03 8.48
CA ALA A 133 -17.96 -1.50 7.21
C ALA A 133 -16.77 -1.34 6.26
N ILE A 134 -16.98 -1.63 4.98
CA ILE A 134 -16.04 -1.34 3.90
C ILE A 134 -16.57 -0.13 3.13
N VAL A 135 -15.80 0.95 3.20
CA VAL A 135 -16.06 2.21 2.48
C VAL A 135 -15.27 2.17 1.17
N ARG A 136 -15.97 2.16 0.05
CA ARG A 136 -15.37 2.12 -1.29
C ARG A 136 -15.59 3.43 -2.02
N GLY A 137 -14.62 3.80 -2.82
CA GLY A 137 -14.67 4.99 -3.64
C GLY A 137 -13.32 5.31 -4.24
N CYS A 138 -13.03 6.58 -4.43
CA CYS A 138 -11.72 7.02 -4.89
C CYS A 138 -11.20 8.20 -4.07
N ILE A 139 -9.88 8.30 -4.01
CA ILE A 139 -9.15 9.47 -3.53
C ILE A 139 -8.44 10.12 -4.71
N PHE A 140 -7.95 11.34 -4.51
CA PHE A 140 -7.23 12.11 -5.51
C PHE A 140 -5.79 12.29 -5.07
N ASP A 141 -4.85 12.02 -5.96
CA ASP A 141 -3.46 12.34 -5.73
C ASP A 141 -3.20 13.86 -5.94
N PHE A 142 -1.95 14.30 -5.72
CA PHE A 142 -1.56 15.70 -5.90
C PHE A 142 -1.65 16.21 -7.35
N ARG A 143 -1.84 15.31 -8.33
CA ARG A 143 -2.08 15.62 -9.74
C ARG A 143 -3.55 15.52 -10.12
N LYS A 144 -4.42 15.35 -9.14
CA LYS A 144 -5.86 15.08 -9.30
C LYS A 144 -6.18 13.76 -10.00
N ALA A 145 -5.21 12.84 -10.11
CA ALA A 145 -5.48 11.51 -10.63
C ALA A 145 -6.34 10.70 -9.64
N ILE A 146 -7.30 9.97 -10.19
CA ILE A 146 -8.21 9.12 -9.41
C ILE A 146 -7.50 7.84 -9.00
N LEU A 147 -7.53 7.53 -7.72
CA LEU A 147 -7.05 6.30 -7.13
C LEU A 147 -8.24 5.56 -6.47
N PRO A 148 -8.79 4.52 -7.11
CA PRO A 148 -9.82 3.69 -6.48
C PRO A 148 -9.27 3.01 -5.22
N VAL A 149 -9.96 3.18 -4.10
CA VAL A 149 -9.54 2.63 -2.83
C VAL A 149 -10.72 2.09 -2.04
N GLU A 150 -10.42 1.21 -1.12
CA GLU A 150 -11.35 0.80 -0.08
C GLU A 150 -10.67 0.93 1.28
N PHE A 151 -11.42 1.38 2.26
CA PHE A 151 -10.99 1.48 3.64
C PHE A 151 -11.98 0.76 4.53
N SER A 152 -11.51 0.25 5.67
CA SER A 152 -12.38 -0.37 6.66
C SER A 152 -12.72 0.59 7.80
N VAL A 153 -13.89 0.42 8.38
CA VAL A 153 -14.35 1.08 9.60
C VAL A 153 -14.76 0.00 10.59
N THR A 154 -14.16 0.00 11.77
CA THR A 154 -14.40 -1.02 12.80
C THR A 154 -15.06 -0.47 14.06
N ASN A 155 -15.26 0.83 14.15
CA ASN A 155 -15.94 1.51 15.24
C ASN A 155 -17.43 1.59 14.93
N GLY A 156 -18.30 1.15 15.85
CA GLY A 156 -19.74 1.13 15.65
C GLY A 156 -20.33 2.48 15.24
N ARG A 157 -19.97 3.58 15.92
CA ARG A 157 -20.42 4.94 15.54
C ARG A 157 -19.94 5.34 14.14
N GLY A 158 -18.73 4.93 13.79
CA GLY A 158 -18.19 5.20 12.45
C GLY A 158 -18.94 4.38 11.39
N MET A 159 -19.26 3.12 11.67
CA MET A 159 -20.07 2.29 10.77
C MET A 159 -21.45 2.91 10.55
N ASP A 160 -22.15 3.28 11.63
CA ASP A 160 -23.47 3.93 11.57
C ASP A 160 -23.41 5.22 10.75
N TYR A 161 -22.36 6.04 10.95
CA TYR A 161 -22.15 7.27 10.19
C TYR A 161 -22.01 6.99 8.69
N PHE A 162 -21.09 6.12 8.29
CA PHE A 162 -20.84 5.86 6.87
C PHE A 162 -22.00 5.14 6.19
N LEU A 163 -22.68 4.22 6.86
CA LEU A 163 -23.90 3.59 6.36
C LEU A 163 -25.05 4.61 6.20
N GLY A 164 -25.15 5.54 7.15
CA GLY A 164 -26.15 6.60 7.13
C GLY A 164 -25.96 7.64 6.02
N LEU A 165 -24.76 7.74 5.41
CA LEU A 165 -24.50 8.66 4.29
C LEU A 165 -25.32 8.30 3.02
N GLY A 166 -25.76 7.05 2.87
CA GLY A 166 -26.51 6.60 1.69
C GLY A 166 -25.72 6.68 0.38
N ALA A 167 -24.37 6.73 0.46
CA ALA A 167 -23.51 6.91 -0.70
C ALA A 167 -23.70 5.80 -1.74
N SER A 168 -23.84 6.19 -2.99
CA SER A 168 -23.99 5.29 -4.13
C SER A 168 -23.19 5.80 -5.34
N THR A 169 -23.07 4.99 -6.38
CA THR A 169 -22.43 5.42 -7.64
C THR A 169 -23.20 6.53 -8.36
N LYS A 170 -24.51 6.66 -8.10
CA LYS A 170 -25.35 7.73 -8.68
C LYS A 170 -25.31 9.00 -7.83
N GLU A 171 -25.18 8.83 -6.54
CA GLU A 171 -25.15 9.90 -5.54
C GLU A 171 -23.92 9.72 -4.65
N PRO A 172 -22.72 9.98 -5.18
CA PRO A 172 -21.49 9.82 -4.42
C PRO A 172 -21.37 10.94 -3.38
N VAL A 173 -20.71 10.61 -2.26
CA VAL A 173 -20.49 11.54 -1.15
C VAL A 173 -19.01 11.90 -1.09
N PHE A 174 -18.69 13.20 -1.13
CA PHE A 174 -17.32 13.68 -1.03
C PHE A 174 -17.04 14.18 0.39
N THR A 175 -16.02 13.62 1.05
CA THR A 175 -15.68 13.98 2.43
C THR A 175 -14.20 13.71 2.72
N LYS A 176 -13.68 14.38 3.75
CA LYS A 176 -12.36 14.09 4.29
C LYS A 176 -12.44 12.93 5.28
N VAL A 177 -11.53 11.98 5.12
CA VAL A 177 -11.36 10.85 6.03
C VAL A 177 -9.93 10.82 6.55
N TRP A 178 -9.75 10.33 7.77
CA TRP A 178 -8.43 10.03 8.33
C TRP A 178 -8.46 8.72 9.08
N GLY A 179 -7.29 8.13 9.20
CA GLY A 179 -7.21 6.82 9.81
C GLY A 179 -5.79 6.33 10.01
N ARG A 180 -5.66 5.03 10.19
CA ARG A 180 -4.39 4.35 10.45
C ARG A 180 -4.20 3.13 9.56
N GLN A 181 -2.95 2.84 9.29
CA GLN A 181 -2.56 1.61 8.60
C GLN A 181 -2.22 0.54 9.64
N ILE A 182 -2.80 -0.64 9.48
CA ILE A 182 -2.49 -1.83 10.26
C ILE A 182 -1.78 -2.80 9.32
N SER A 183 -0.56 -3.17 9.68
CA SER A 183 0.23 -4.16 8.93
C SER A 183 0.93 -5.06 9.93
N GLN A 184 0.16 -6.00 10.48
CA GLN A 184 0.61 -6.91 11.53
C GLN A 184 0.82 -8.30 10.97
N THR A 185 1.95 -8.92 11.31
CA THR A 185 2.22 -10.32 11.03
C THR A 185 2.07 -11.12 12.32
N THR A 186 1.14 -12.07 12.31
CA THR A 186 0.93 -13.04 13.38
C THR A 186 1.39 -14.42 12.91
N MET A 187 1.80 -15.27 13.84
CA MET A 187 2.16 -16.65 13.56
C MET A 187 0.97 -17.53 13.92
N ASP A 188 0.31 -18.08 12.90
CA ASP A 188 -0.74 -19.07 13.09
C ASP A 188 -0.06 -20.43 13.34
N LYS A 189 -0.38 -21.05 14.48
CA LYS A 189 0.14 -22.37 14.85
C LYS A 189 -0.90 -23.43 14.55
N THR A 190 -0.55 -24.31 13.63
CA THR A 190 -1.33 -25.52 13.35
C THR A 190 -0.64 -26.71 14.01
N ILE A 191 -1.36 -27.44 14.84
CA ILE A 191 -0.87 -28.61 15.52
C ILE A 191 -1.43 -29.83 14.77
N GLU A 192 -0.56 -30.61 14.16
CA GLU A 192 -0.92 -31.88 13.53
C GLU A 192 -0.58 -33.01 14.51
N GLU A 193 -1.61 -33.65 15.07
CA GLU A 193 -1.41 -34.80 15.95
C GLU A 193 -0.90 -36.01 15.16
N SER A 194 0.17 -36.59 15.66
CA SER A 194 0.71 -37.83 15.09
C SER A 194 0.02 -39.03 15.74
N ALA A 195 -0.26 -40.09 14.95
CA ALA A 195 -0.80 -41.34 15.48
C ALA A 195 0.20 -42.03 16.45
N TRP A 196 1.48 -41.76 16.28
CA TRP A 196 2.56 -42.16 17.18
C TRP A 196 3.77 -41.24 16.96
N GLY A 197 4.43 -40.85 18.05
CA GLY A 197 5.62 -40.00 17.98
C GLY A 197 5.34 -38.55 18.41
N GLU A 198 6.23 -37.62 18.02
CA GLU A 198 6.11 -36.19 18.38
C GLU A 198 5.05 -35.49 17.53
N THR A 199 4.31 -34.59 18.18
CA THR A 199 3.32 -33.74 17.52
C THR A 199 4.03 -32.73 16.62
N LEU A 200 3.61 -32.61 15.37
CA LEU A 200 4.17 -31.63 14.45
C LEU A 200 3.49 -30.26 14.64
N VAL A 201 4.28 -29.29 15.04
CA VAL A 201 3.83 -27.90 15.13
C VAL A 201 4.29 -27.16 13.87
N ARG A 202 3.32 -26.74 13.06
CA ARG A 202 3.59 -25.90 11.87
C ARG A 202 3.24 -24.46 12.20
N GLU A 203 4.20 -23.56 12.08
CA GLU A 203 4.00 -22.12 12.21
C GLU A 203 3.92 -21.47 10.82
N THR A 204 2.82 -20.79 10.53
CA THR A 204 2.61 -20.10 9.26
C THR A 204 2.44 -18.60 9.52
N PRO A 205 3.29 -17.73 8.96
CA PRO A 205 3.12 -16.29 9.11
C PRO A 205 1.90 -15.81 8.34
N ARG A 206 1.01 -15.09 9.02
CA ARG A 206 -0.15 -14.44 8.44
C ARG A 206 -0.03 -12.93 8.61
N THR A 207 0.11 -12.21 7.51
CA THR A 207 0.15 -10.75 7.53
C THR A 207 -1.23 -10.19 7.22
N ARG A 208 -1.80 -9.45 8.19
CA ARG A 208 -3.00 -8.64 8.01
C ARG A 208 -2.57 -7.22 7.64
N ARG A 209 -3.04 -6.74 6.49
CA ARG A 209 -2.87 -5.34 6.06
C ARG A 209 -4.23 -4.72 5.90
N ASP A 210 -4.47 -3.63 6.63
CA ASP A 210 -5.75 -2.93 6.60
C ASP A 210 -5.52 -1.42 6.74
N TRP A 211 -6.37 -0.64 6.08
CA TRP A 211 -6.41 0.81 6.21
C TRP A 211 -7.72 1.17 6.87
N VAL A 212 -7.63 1.54 8.15
CA VAL A 212 -8.80 1.71 9.02
C VAL A 212 -9.09 3.19 9.19
N ILE A 213 -10.26 3.63 8.75
CA ILE A 213 -10.75 4.98 9.04
C ILE A 213 -11.06 5.06 10.53
N THR A 214 -10.55 6.10 11.18
CA THR A 214 -10.79 6.41 12.59
C THR A 214 -11.60 7.68 12.78
N GLY A 215 -11.82 8.45 11.71
CA GLY A 215 -12.64 9.63 11.71
C GLY A 215 -12.86 10.21 10.32
N SER A 216 -13.82 11.12 10.24
CA SER A 216 -14.19 11.88 9.04
C SER A 216 -14.69 13.27 9.43
N ASN A 217 -14.83 14.15 8.44
CA ASN A 217 -15.58 15.38 8.66
C ASN A 217 -16.99 15.05 9.15
N PRO A 218 -17.56 15.87 10.07
CA PRO A 218 -18.92 15.66 10.55
C PRO A 218 -19.96 15.84 9.43
N GLU A 219 -19.69 16.73 8.49
CA GLU A 219 -20.50 16.98 7.31
C GLU A 219 -19.67 16.77 6.04
N PRO A 220 -20.22 16.10 5.02
CA PRO A 220 -19.59 15.99 3.71
C PRO A 220 -19.36 17.36 3.07
N TYR A 221 -18.43 17.42 2.13
CA TYR A 221 -18.24 18.61 1.30
C TYR A 221 -19.44 18.85 0.39
N VAL A 222 -19.79 20.11 0.18
CA VAL A 222 -20.76 20.50 -0.84
C VAL A 222 -20.07 20.54 -2.19
N TRP A 223 -20.71 20.00 -3.23
CA TRP A 223 -20.17 20.00 -4.58
C TRP A 223 -20.02 21.43 -5.12
N ASP A 224 -18.97 21.64 -5.92
CA ASP A 224 -18.63 22.91 -6.58
C ASP A 224 -18.31 24.07 -5.63
N GLU A 225 -18.11 23.81 -4.32
CA GLU A 225 -17.62 24.81 -3.36
C GLU A 225 -16.10 24.77 -3.22
N GLU A 226 -15.53 25.85 -2.64
CA GLU A 226 -14.09 25.96 -2.40
C GLU A 226 -13.59 24.78 -1.54
N GLY A 227 -12.56 24.09 -2.03
CA GLY A 227 -12.01 22.89 -1.38
C GLY A 227 -12.69 21.57 -1.74
N SER A 228 -13.78 21.63 -2.51
CA SER A 228 -14.45 20.47 -3.10
C SER A 228 -13.94 20.19 -4.52
N ILE A 229 -14.37 19.06 -5.09
CA ILE A 229 -14.15 18.74 -6.51
C ILE A 229 -15.37 19.13 -7.32
N THR A 230 -15.16 19.64 -8.53
CA THR A 230 -16.23 19.94 -9.46
C THR A 230 -16.62 18.72 -10.29
N ALA A 231 -17.84 18.68 -10.82
CA ALA A 231 -18.28 17.62 -11.71
C ALA A 231 -17.43 17.53 -12.99
N ALA A 232 -16.93 18.68 -13.49
CA ALA A 232 -16.04 18.75 -14.64
C ALA A 232 -14.68 18.12 -14.33
N GLU A 233 -14.06 18.49 -13.21
CA GLU A 233 -12.77 17.91 -12.76
C GLU A 233 -12.88 16.39 -12.55
N LEU A 234 -13.99 15.92 -11.98
CA LEU A 234 -14.23 14.49 -11.82
C LEU A 234 -14.31 13.78 -13.18
N THR A 235 -15.02 14.35 -14.14
CA THR A 235 -15.16 13.78 -15.49
C THR A 235 -13.81 13.70 -16.21
N GLU A 236 -12.99 14.75 -16.13
CA GLU A 236 -11.64 14.79 -16.69
C GLU A 236 -10.74 13.73 -16.02
N ALA A 237 -10.74 13.67 -14.70
CA ALA A 237 -9.94 12.71 -13.95
C ALA A 237 -10.35 11.24 -14.24
N MET A 238 -11.63 10.97 -14.52
CA MET A 238 -12.09 9.64 -14.95
C MET A 238 -11.58 9.28 -16.35
N ALA A 239 -11.62 10.21 -17.30
CA ALA A 239 -11.08 10.00 -18.65
C ALA A 239 -9.57 9.76 -18.62
N ASP A 240 -8.83 10.52 -17.80
CA ASP A 240 -7.40 10.31 -17.57
C ASP A 240 -7.11 8.95 -16.97
N ARG A 241 -7.96 8.50 -16.05
CA ARG A 241 -7.88 7.16 -15.47
C ARG A 241 -8.01 6.05 -16.51
N GLU A 242 -8.98 6.13 -17.41
CA GLU A 242 -9.14 5.17 -18.49
C GLU A 242 -7.91 5.13 -19.41
N THR A 243 -7.39 6.30 -19.76
CA THR A 243 -6.16 6.43 -20.56
C THR A 243 -4.96 5.80 -19.85
N TYR A 244 -4.83 6.01 -18.54
CA TYR A 244 -3.78 5.40 -17.73
C TYR A 244 -3.88 3.87 -17.71
N LEU A 245 -5.07 3.30 -17.49
CA LEU A 245 -5.28 1.85 -17.50
C LEU A 245 -4.96 1.24 -18.86
N ALA A 246 -5.38 1.89 -19.96
CA ALA A 246 -5.02 1.47 -21.31
C ALA A 246 -3.49 1.45 -21.52
N SER A 247 -2.78 2.43 -20.96
CA SER A 247 -1.32 2.50 -21.02
C SER A 247 -0.62 1.38 -20.24
N ILE A 248 -1.17 0.98 -19.09
CA ILE A 248 -0.66 -0.17 -18.31
C ILE A 248 -0.83 -1.45 -19.11
N LYS A 249 -2.02 -1.67 -19.65
CA LYS A 249 -2.32 -2.85 -20.45
C LYS A 249 -1.38 -2.96 -21.65
N LYS A 250 -1.23 -1.88 -22.43
CA LYS A 250 -0.32 -1.84 -23.58
C LYS A 250 1.12 -2.21 -23.19
N ARG A 251 1.66 -1.60 -22.15
CA ARG A 251 3.04 -1.91 -21.67
C ARG A 251 3.19 -3.37 -21.26
N GLN A 252 2.17 -3.94 -20.63
CA GLN A 252 2.19 -5.34 -20.22
C GLN A 252 2.15 -6.28 -21.42
N ASP A 253 1.32 -5.99 -22.43
CA ASP A 253 1.23 -6.77 -23.66
C ASP A 253 2.55 -6.71 -24.43
N GLU A 254 3.19 -5.54 -24.53
CA GLU A 254 4.51 -5.36 -25.11
C GLU A 254 5.58 -6.18 -24.37
N TYR A 255 5.53 -6.18 -23.03
CA TYR A 255 6.45 -6.98 -22.20
C TYR A 255 6.24 -8.49 -22.42
N LYS A 256 4.97 -8.96 -22.44
CA LYS A 256 4.65 -10.37 -22.74
C LYS A 256 5.17 -10.77 -24.11
N ALA A 257 4.96 -9.93 -25.14
CA ALA A 257 5.42 -10.17 -26.51
C ALA A 257 6.97 -10.23 -26.58
N SER A 258 7.66 -9.30 -25.93
CA SER A 258 9.13 -9.27 -25.91
C SER A 258 9.71 -10.51 -25.21
N LYS A 259 9.08 -10.95 -24.12
CA LYS A 259 9.49 -12.15 -23.40
C LYS A 259 9.27 -13.42 -24.22
N ALA A 260 8.15 -13.52 -24.93
CA ALA A 260 7.85 -14.63 -25.82
C ALA A 260 8.86 -14.68 -26.99
N ALA A 261 9.18 -13.53 -27.59
CA ALA A 261 10.21 -13.42 -28.63
C ALA A 261 11.60 -13.86 -28.13
N ALA A 262 11.99 -13.43 -26.93
CA ALA A 262 13.25 -13.84 -26.31
C ALA A 262 13.32 -15.34 -26.01
N ALA A 263 12.21 -15.96 -25.62
CA ALA A 263 12.11 -17.39 -25.38
C ALA A 263 12.14 -18.24 -26.68
N ALA A 264 11.74 -17.65 -27.80
CA ALA A 264 11.76 -18.30 -29.11
C ALA A 264 13.16 -18.31 -29.76
N VAL A 265 14.12 -17.55 -29.23
CA VAL A 265 15.52 -17.59 -29.71
C VAL A 265 16.18 -18.84 -29.13
N PRO A 266 16.64 -19.81 -29.97
CA PRO A 266 17.34 -21.00 -29.48
C PRO A 266 18.58 -20.55 -28.70
N PRO A 267 18.94 -21.25 -27.59
CA PRO A 267 20.18 -20.96 -26.89
C PRO A 267 21.34 -21.08 -27.88
N ALA A 268 22.14 -20.01 -27.95
CA ALA A 268 23.34 -20.02 -28.77
C ALA A 268 24.16 -21.28 -28.45
N ALA A 269 24.51 -22.08 -29.45
CA ALA A 269 25.26 -23.33 -29.26
C ALA A 269 26.48 -23.01 -28.40
N THR A 270 26.53 -23.66 -27.25
CA THR A 270 27.69 -23.59 -26.35
C THR A 270 28.88 -24.12 -27.13
N GLN A 271 29.83 -23.22 -27.48
CA GLN A 271 31.10 -23.68 -28.02
C GLN A 271 31.71 -24.66 -27.01
N GLU A 272 31.84 -25.91 -27.40
CA GLU A 272 32.56 -26.91 -26.63
C GLU A 272 33.95 -26.39 -26.32
N LYS A 273 34.20 -26.15 -25.02
CA LYS A 273 35.57 -25.90 -24.56
C LYS A 273 36.40 -27.13 -24.86
N GLY A 274 37.32 -27.00 -25.77
CA GLY A 274 38.26 -28.04 -26.17
C GLY A 274 38.88 -28.70 -24.94
N THR A 275 38.81 -30.02 -24.90
CA THR A 275 39.44 -30.85 -23.90
C THR A 275 40.97 -30.73 -24.06
N PHE A 276 41.65 -30.14 -23.11
CA PHE A 276 43.10 -30.28 -23.03
C PHE A 276 43.43 -31.68 -22.51
N VAL A 277 44.03 -32.50 -23.35
CA VAL A 277 44.66 -33.75 -22.98
C VAL A 277 46.11 -33.44 -22.60
N PHE A 278 46.50 -33.74 -21.35
CA PHE A 278 47.90 -33.80 -20.93
C PHE A 278 48.44 -35.22 -21.09
#